data_61be7f89836c4808bef84deb9a45aa11
#
_entry.id   61be7f89836c4808bef84deb9a45aa11
#
_cell.length_a   1.000
_cell.length_b   1.000
_cell.length_c   1.000
_cell.angle_alpha   90.00
_cell.angle_beta   90.00
_cell.angle_gamma   90.00
#
_symmetry.space_group_name_H-M   'P 1'
#
loop_
_entity.id
_entity.type
_entity.pdbx_description
1 polymer ?
#
loop_
_entity_poly.entity_id
_entity_poly.type
_entity_poly.pdbx_seq_one_letter_code
_entity_poly.pdbx_strand_id
1 'polypeptide(L)'
;ADVRSLFKKLGFKKFYEKLSKLDPKVIGKILPTDTQRAQRAYEVKLKTKKSLFDWIANTKSDFLDFNLKKVFIDIPRAELLQKISKRIDLMFKQNCIAEVKQFNILKINKSLSANKLIGVQEINRYLKGAISLDECKNLINIKTRQYAKRQNTWSRGHMENWTKLYSKNFSILSKKTLKVVS
;
A
#
# COMPACT_ATOMS: atom_id res chain seq x y z
N ALA A 1 -22.73 14.49 6.75
CA ALA A 1 -21.85 14.18 7.90
C ALA A 1 -20.62 13.42 7.38
N ASP A 2 -19.44 13.84 7.78
CA ASP A 2 -18.19 13.17 7.39
C ASP A 2 -18.18 11.77 8.03
N VAL A 3 -18.13 10.73 7.19
CA VAL A 3 -18.09 9.33 7.61
C VAL A 3 -16.90 9.05 8.54
N ARG A 4 -15.80 9.74 8.33
CA ARG A 4 -14.59 9.62 9.17
C ARG A 4 -14.83 10.17 10.59
N SER A 5 -15.57 11.26 10.71
CA SER A 5 -15.97 11.81 12.01
C SER A 5 -16.94 10.88 12.74
N LEU A 6 -17.89 10.29 12.01
CA LEU A 6 -18.79 9.27 12.55
C LEU A 6 -18.01 8.05 13.04
N PHE A 7 -17.04 7.57 12.25
CA PHE A 7 -16.18 6.45 12.64
C PHE A 7 -15.39 6.75 13.92
N LYS A 8 -14.79 7.94 14.02
CA LYS A 8 -14.06 8.36 15.25
C LYS A 8 -14.96 8.39 16.48
N LYS A 9 -16.22 8.85 16.32
CA LYS A 9 -17.19 8.93 17.43
C LYS A 9 -17.66 7.55 17.91
N LEU A 10 -17.91 6.62 16.99
CA LEU A 10 -18.50 5.31 17.30
C LEU A 10 -17.46 4.23 17.63
N GLY A 11 -16.23 4.37 17.16
CA GLY A 11 -15.25 3.30 17.14
C GLY A 11 -15.60 2.19 16.14
N PHE A 12 -14.68 1.22 15.94
CA PHE A 12 -14.80 0.25 14.85
C PHE A 12 -16.01 -0.70 15.01
N LYS A 13 -16.31 -1.19 16.21
CA LYS A 13 -17.37 -2.17 16.45
C LYS A 13 -18.76 -1.60 16.15
N LYS A 14 -19.12 -0.50 16.81
CA LYS A 14 -20.42 0.17 16.60
C LYS A 14 -20.57 0.71 15.18
N PHE A 15 -19.47 1.16 14.57
CA PHE A 15 -19.48 1.62 13.18
C PHE A 15 -19.76 0.47 12.22
N TYR A 16 -19.13 -0.69 12.42
CA TYR A 16 -19.37 -1.88 11.59
C TYR A 16 -20.80 -2.40 11.73
N GLU A 17 -21.34 -2.44 12.94
CA GLU A 17 -22.77 -2.79 13.20
C GLU A 17 -23.71 -1.85 12.43
N LYS A 18 -23.43 -0.54 12.46
CA LYS A 18 -24.22 0.46 11.71
C LYS A 18 -24.09 0.27 10.20
N LEU A 19 -22.89 -0.04 9.70
CA LEU A 19 -22.66 -0.37 8.30
C LEU A 19 -23.43 -1.62 7.89
N SER A 20 -23.37 -2.69 8.68
CA SER A 20 -24.05 -3.96 8.37
C SER A 20 -25.59 -3.82 8.32
N LYS A 21 -26.15 -2.92 9.14
CA LYS A 21 -27.59 -2.57 9.05
C LYS A 21 -27.91 -1.76 7.81
N LEU A 22 -27.02 -0.84 7.39
CA LEU A 22 -27.19 -0.01 6.21
C LEU A 22 -26.99 -0.79 4.90
N ASP A 23 -26.02 -1.70 4.88
CA ASP A 23 -25.64 -2.52 3.75
C ASP A 23 -25.31 -3.96 4.19
N PRO A 24 -26.30 -4.87 4.27
CA PRO A 24 -26.06 -6.26 4.67
C PRO A 24 -25.06 -7.02 3.79
N LYS A 25 -24.82 -6.57 2.55
CA LYS A 25 -23.88 -7.21 1.62
C LYS A 25 -22.41 -7.12 2.03
N VAL A 26 -22.10 -6.32 3.06
CA VAL A 26 -20.74 -6.23 3.62
C VAL A 26 -20.40 -7.38 4.55
N ILE A 27 -21.42 -8.08 5.09
CA ILE A 27 -21.25 -9.18 6.04
C ILE A 27 -20.51 -10.33 5.32
N GLY A 28 -19.47 -10.83 5.95
CA GLY A 28 -18.59 -11.88 5.38
C GLY A 28 -17.62 -11.40 4.30
N LYS A 29 -17.78 -10.18 3.75
CA LYS A 29 -16.89 -9.62 2.72
C LYS A 29 -15.91 -8.57 3.27
N ILE A 30 -16.25 -7.92 4.35
CA ILE A 30 -15.39 -6.97 5.06
C ILE A 30 -15.26 -7.43 6.49
N LEU A 31 -14.04 -7.62 6.96
CA LEU A 31 -13.78 -7.92 8.37
C LEU A 31 -14.11 -6.68 9.24
N PRO A 32 -14.68 -6.85 10.44
CA PRO A 32 -14.97 -5.73 11.36
C PRO A 32 -13.73 -4.88 11.66
N THR A 33 -12.53 -5.48 11.62
CA THR A 33 -11.24 -4.83 11.85
C THR A 33 -10.72 -4.05 10.63
N ASP A 34 -11.26 -4.28 9.42
CA ASP A 34 -10.87 -3.54 8.21
C ASP A 34 -11.60 -2.20 8.14
N THR A 35 -11.12 -1.28 8.94
CA THR A 35 -11.75 0.04 9.12
C THR A 35 -11.77 0.89 7.85
N GLN A 36 -10.77 0.75 6.99
CA GLN A 36 -10.70 1.52 5.74
C GLN A 36 -11.74 1.05 4.73
N ARG A 37 -11.86 -0.27 4.51
CA ARG A 37 -12.89 -0.82 3.62
C ARG A 37 -14.29 -0.58 4.17
N ALA A 38 -14.49 -0.69 5.48
CA ALA A 38 -15.77 -0.40 6.12
C ALA A 38 -16.21 1.06 5.92
N GLN A 39 -15.31 2.03 6.13
CA GLN A 39 -15.59 3.44 5.87
C GLN A 39 -15.92 3.68 4.40
N ARG A 40 -15.14 3.09 3.47
CA ARG A 40 -15.40 3.24 2.04
C ARG A 40 -16.74 2.65 1.62
N ALA A 41 -17.10 1.48 2.10
CA ALA A 41 -18.41 0.87 1.82
C ALA A 41 -19.56 1.75 2.34
N TYR A 42 -19.39 2.32 3.53
CA TYR A 42 -20.36 3.24 4.12
C TYR A 42 -20.53 4.51 3.27
N GLU A 43 -19.42 5.15 2.84
CA GLU A 43 -19.41 6.33 1.97
C GLU A 43 -20.15 6.06 0.65
N VAL A 44 -19.83 4.93 0.00
CA VAL A 44 -20.46 4.55 -1.28
C VAL A 44 -21.96 4.34 -1.09
N LYS A 45 -22.36 3.57 -0.08
CA LYS A 45 -23.78 3.29 0.18
C LYS A 45 -24.57 4.56 0.49
N LEU A 46 -24.02 5.47 1.28
CA LEU A 46 -24.69 6.75 1.57
C LEU A 46 -24.89 7.60 0.33
N LYS A 47 -23.85 7.74 -0.51
CA LYS A 47 -23.89 8.62 -1.67
C LYS A 47 -24.69 8.04 -2.83
N THR A 48 -24.54 6.74 -3.08
CA THR A 48 -25.09 6.12 -4.30
C THR A 48 -26.34 5.27 -4.06
N LYS A 49 -26.70 5.04 -2.80
CA LYS A 49 -27.77 4.12 -2.38
C LYS A 49 -27.55 2.66 -2.80
N LYS A 50 -26.48 2.37 -3.54
CA LYS A 50 -26.08 1.02 -3.96
C LYS A 50 -24.93 0.50 -3.11
N SER A 51 -24.82 -0.82 -2.93
CA SER A 51 -23.68 -1.44 -2.25
C SER A 51 -22.40 -1.25 -3.05
N LEU A 52 -21.27 -1.08 -2.35
CA LEU A 52 -19.95 -1.14 -2.97
C LEU A 52 -19.77 -2.44 -3.76
N PHE A 53 -20.30 -3.56 -3.26
CA PHE A 53 -20.19 -4.87 -3.91
C PHE A 53 -21.05 -4.98 -5.18
N ASP A 54 -22.17 -4.25 -5.25
CA ASP A 54 -22.95 -4.16 -6.49
C ASP A 54 -22.19 -3.39 -7.57
N TRP A 55 -21.50 -2.32 -7.19
CA TRP A 55 -20.62 -1.61 -8.12
C TRP A 55 -19.50 -2.51 -8.63
N ILE A 56 -18.81 -3.22 -7.73
CA ILE A 56 -17.73 -4.14 -8.13
C ILE A 56 -18.25 -5.26 -9.05
N ALA A 57 -19.40 -5.86 -8.73
CA ALA A 57 -19.97 -6.94 -9.54
C ALA A 57 -20.41 -6.48 -10.94
N ASN A 58 -20.87 -5.23 -11.07
CA ASN A 58 -21.33 -4.67 -12.34
C ASN A 58 -20.23 -3.91 -13.12
N THR A 59 -19.03 -3.78 -12.55
CA THR A 59 -17.91 -3.16 -13.26
C THR A 59 -17.32 -4.16 -14.27
N LYS A 60 -17.38 -3.82 -15.53
CA LYS A 60 -16.68 -4.54 -16.59
C LYS A 60 -15.27 -3.98 -16.74
N SER A 61 -14.33 -4.84 -17.08
CA SER A 61 -12.97 -4.40 -17.42
C SER A 61 -12.96 -3.79 -18.81
N ASP A 62 -12.32 -2.64 -18.97
CA ASP A 62 -12.12 -2.03 -20.30
C ASP A 62 -11.15 -2.83 -21.18
N PHE A 63 -10.53 -3.88 -20.60
CA PHE A 63 -9.57 -4.75 -21.28
C PHE A 63 -10.14 -6.14 -21.64
N LEU A 64 -11.48 -6.30 -21.68
CA LEU A 64 -12.10 -7.61 -21.98
C LEU A 64 -11.72 -8.12 -23.39
N ASP A 65 -11.55 -7.21 -24.34
CA ASP A 65 -11.25 -7.54 -25.74
C ASP A 65 -9.74 -7.62 -26.01
N PHE A 66 -8.90 -7.47 -24.98
CA PHE A 66 -7.45 -7.50 -25.12
C PHE A 66 -6.87 -8.84 -24.68
N ASN A 67 -5.91 -9.37 -25.47
CA ASN A 67 -5.11 -10.51 -25.05
C ASN A 67 -4.02 -10.07 -24.06
N LEU A 68 -4.37 -10.03 -22.78
CA LEU A 68 -3.48 -9.55 -21.73
C LEU A 68 -2.42 -10.59 -21.35
N LYS A 69 -1.16 -10.25 -21.52
CA LYS A 69 -0.02 -11.02 -21.00
C LYS A 69 0.33 -10.51 -19.61
N LYS A 70 0.16 -11.36 -18.61
CA LYS A 70 0.36 -11.02 -17.19
C LYS A 70 1.72 -11.52 -16.73
N VAL A 71 2.60 -10.60 -16.37
CA VAL A 71 3.98 -10.89 -15.95
C VAL A 71 4.21 -10.39 -14.53
N PHE A 72 4.84 -11.20 -13.69
CA PHE A 72 5.26 -10.85 -12.35
C PHE A 72 6.79 -11.01 -12.23
N ILE A 73 7.47 -9.94 -11.83
CA ILE A 73 8.92 -9.98 -11.58
C ILE A 73 9.13 -10.44 -10.15
N ASP A 74 9.52 -11.72 -9.99
CA ASP A 74 9.71 -12.36 -8.69
C ASP A 74 11.19 -12.34 -8.29
N ILE A 75 11.56 -11.36 -7.47
CA ILE A 75 12.94 -11.20 -6.99
C ILE A 75 13.16 -12.10 -5.78
N PRO A 76 14.21 -12.96 -5.75
CA PRO A 76 14.56 -13.77 -4.60
C PRO A 76 14.71 -12.92 -3.32
N ARG A 77 14.13 -13.41 -2.22
CA ARG A 77 14.06 -12.66 -0.96
C ARG A 77 15.42 -12.14 -0.48
N ALA A 78 16.45 -12.96 -0.54
CA ALA A 78 17.79 -12.58 -0.09
C ALA A 78 18.32 -11.37 -0.88
N GLU A 79 18.17 -11.40 -2.21
CA GLU A 79 18.56 -10.29 -3.08
C GLU A 79 17.71 -9.03 -2.83
N LEU A 80 16.40 -9.19 -2.65
CA LEU A 80 15.50 -8.07 -2.34
C LEU A 80 15.91 -7.36 -1.04
N LEU A 81 16.28 -8.12 -0.01
CA LEU A 81 16.73 -7.54 1.27
C LEU A 81 18.05 -6.76 1.12
N GLN A 82 18.99 -7.26 0.31
CA GLN A 82 20.24 -6.54 0.00
C GLN A 82 19.95 -5.25 -0.78
N LYS A 83 19.06 -5.31 -1.78
CA LYS A 83 18.65 -4.12 -2.54
C LYS A 83 17.98 -3.06 -1.68
N ILE A 84 17.15 -3.47 -0.72
CA ILE A 84 16.50 -2.56 0.24
C ILE A 84 17.57 -1.85 1.08
N SER A 85 18.53 -2.58 1.66
CA SER A 85 19.60 -1.98 2.45
C SER A 85 20.42 -0.97 1.64
N LYS A 86 20.92 -1.36 0.47
CA LYS A 86 21.67 -0.47 -0.43
C LYS A 86 20.88 0.77 -0.83
N ARG A 87 19.58 0.63 -1.10
CA ARG A 87 18.71 1.76 -1.43
C ARG A 87 18.59 2.75 -0.27
N ILE A 88 18.49 2.28 0.96
CA ILE A 88 18.40 3.14 2.14
C ILE A 88 19.71 3.91 2.31
N ASP A 89 20.87 3.25 2.21
CA ASP A 89 22.16 3.91 2.29
C ASP A 89 22.32 4.99 1.21
N LEU A 90 21.90 4.69 -0.02
CA LEU A 90 21.91 5.65 -1.12
C LEU A 90 20.98 6.84 -0.85
N MET A 91 19.79 6.59 -0.33
CA MET A 91 18.80 7.63 0.00
C MET A 91 19.37 8.63 1.02
N PHE A 92 20.06 8.14 2.04
CA PHE A 92 20.74 9.02 3.01
C PHE A 92 21.92 9.78 2.40
N LYS A 93 22.69 9.14 1.51
CA LYS A 93 23.75 9.83 0.74
C LYS A 93 23.20 10.92 -0.19
N GLN A 94 22.00 10.73 -0.73
CA GLN A 94 21.27 11.70 -1.58
C GLN A 94 20.48 12.72 -0.78
N ASN A 95 20.75 12.85 0.52
CA ASN A 95 20.20 13.91 1.36
C ASN A 95 18.68 13.86 1.59
N CYS A 96 18.10 12.67 1.77
CA CYS A 96 16.68 12.51 2.10
C CYS A 96 16.26 13.26 3.39
N ILE A 97 17.21 13.58 4.26
CA ILE A 97 16.95 14.39 5.46
C ILE A 97 16.52 15.80 5.08
N ALA A 98 17.16 16.42 4.07
CA ALA A 98 16.77 17.74 3.57
C ALA A 98 15.39 17.71 2.90
N GLU A 99 15.07 16.65 2.16
CA GLU A 99 13.74 16.47 1.56
C GLU A 99 12.65 16.44 2.65
N VAL A 100 12.87 15.71 3.75
CA VAL A 100 11.91 15.66 4.86
C VAL A 100 11.82 17.00 5.58
N LYS A 101 12.92 17.75 5.72
CA LYS A 101 12.88 19.13 6.27
C LYS A 101 12.01 20.04 5.39
N GLN A 102 12.20 20.01 4.05
CA GLN A 102 11.38 20.77 3.11
C GLN A 102 9.91 20.33 3.16
N PHE A 103 9.65 19.03 3.19
CA PHE A 103 8.29 18.50 3.34
C PHE A 103 7.59 19.04 4.60
N ASN A 104 8.32 19.17 5.72
CA ASN A 104 7.77 19.69 6.97
C ASN A 104 7.38 21.17 6.88
N ILE A 105 8.08 21.95 6.04
CA ILE A 105 7.75 23.38 5.80
C ILE A 105 6.36 23.53 5.18
N LEU A 106 5.91 22.55 4.38
CA LEU A 106 4.59 22.55 3.76
C LEU A 106 3.43 22.43 4.76
N LYS A 107 3.71 22.15 6.04
CA LYS A 107 2.72 22.01 7.13
C LYS A 107 1.51 21.17 6.78
N ILE A 108 1.70 20.11 6.00
CA ILE A 108 0.64 19.21 5.54
C ILE A 108 -0.06 18.56 6.75
N ASN A 109 -1.38 18.54 6.71
CA ASN A 109 -2.17 17.92 7.78
C ASN A 109 -1.72 16.49 8.06
N LYS A 110 -1.37 16.21 9.33
CA LYS A 110 -0.81 14.93 9.79
C LYS A 110 -1.69 13.70 9.48
N SER A 111 -2.98 13.89 9.27
CA SER A 111 -3.91 12.80 8.91
C SER A 111 -3.77 12.33 7.47
N LEU A 112 -3.14 13.12 6.59
CA LEU A 112 -2.99 12.79 5.18
C LEU A 112 -1.94 11.70 4.95
N SER A 113 -2.13 10.94 3.87
CA SER A 113 -1.31 9.77 3.53
C SER A 113 0.16 10.09 3.30
N ALA A 114 0.50 11.29 2.83
CA ALA A 114 1.87 11.74 2.62
C ALA A 114 2.72 11.65 3.92
N ASN A 115 2.12 11.94 5.08
CA ASN A 115 2.82 11.80 6.38
C ASN A 115 3.05 10.35 6.81
N LYS A 116 2.45 9.37 6.11
CA LYS A 116 2.59 7.94 6.41
C LYS A 116 3.64 7.25 5.55
N LEU A 117 4.33 7.99 4.67
CA LEU A 117 5.42 7.46 3.87
C LEU A 117 6.54 6.93 4.79
N ILE A 118 7.05 5.75 4.46
CA ILE A 118 8.18 5.15 5.17
C ILE A 118 9.39 6.08 5.01
N GLY A 119 9.99 6.43 6.12
CA GLY A 119 11.13 7.37 6.19
C GLY A 119 10.74 8.73 6.78
N VAL A 120 9.56 9.28 6.47
CA VAL A 120 9.15 10.61 6.95
C VAL A 120 9.07 10.66 8.48
N GLN A 121 8.40 9.69 9.09
CA GLN A 121 8.25 9.66 10.55
C GLN A 121 9.58 9.36 11.26
N GLU A 122 10.38 8.44 10.73
CA GLU A 122 11.66 8.04 11.27
C GLU A 122 12.66 9.19 11.22
N ILE A 123 12.77 9.86 10.08
CA ILE A 123 13.64 11.04 9.92
C ILE A 123 13.15 12.19 10.82
N ASN A 124 11.85 12.38 10.98
CA ASN A 124 11.33 13.39 11.91
C ASN A 124 11.70 13.09 13.39
N ARG A 125 11.74 11.82 13.80
CA ARG A 125 12.21 11.44 15.12
C ARG A 125 13.71 11.73 15.29
N TYR A 126 14.51 11.43 14.27
CA TYR A 126 15.93 11.78 14.23
C TYR A 126 16.15 13.30 14.31
N LEU A 127 15.43 14.08 13.50
CA LEU A 127 15.54 15.55 13.52
C LEU A 127 15.18 16.19 14.86
N LYS A 128 14.36 15.52 15.66
CA LYS A 128 14.01 15.92 17.04
C LYS A 128 14.99 15.41 18.09
N GLY A 129 16.03 14.70 17.70
CA GLY A 129 16.99 14.11 18.64
C GLY A 129 16.44 12.91 19.44
N ALA A 130 15.27 12.36 19.05
CA ALA A 130 14.63 11.26 19.77
C ALA A 130 15.24 9.88 19.44
N ILE A 131 15.98 9.77 18.37
CA ILE A 131 16.71 8.56 17.94
C ILE A 131 18.01 8.95 17.24
N SER A 132 18.98 8.03 17.22
CA SER A 132 20.22 8.19 16.44
C SER A 132 19.99 8.03 14.95
N LEU A 133 20.97 8.43 14.12
CA LEU A 133 20.92 8.24 12.68
C LEU A 133 20.87 6.75 12.30
N ASP A 134 21.64 5.92 12.98
CA ASP A 134 21.69 4.48 12.72
C ASP A 134 20.37 3.80 13.10
N GLU A 135 19.78 4.21 14.22
CA GLU A 135 18.44 3.73 14.60
C GLU A 135 17.38 4.16 13.60
N CYS A 136 17.45 5.39 13.07
CA CYS A 136 16.57 5.88 12.03
C CYS A 136 16.67 5.01 10.76
N LYS A 137 17.88 4.75 10.27
CA LYS A 137 18.13 3.87 9.11
C LYS A 137 17.60 2.47 9.35
N ASN A 138 17.83 1.91 10.52
CA ASN A 138 17.37 0.56 10.88
C ASN A 138 15.84 0.48 10.90
N LEU A 139 15.16 1.45 11.49
CA LEU A 139 13.68 1.50 11.51
C LEU A 139 13.10 1.61 10.10
N ILE A 140 13.69 2.42 9.23
CA ILE A 140 13.29 2.52 7.81
C ILE A 140 13.49 1.17 7.10
N ASN A 141 14.61 0.49 7.37
CA ASN A 141 14.90 -0.84 6.81
C ASN A 141 13.84 -1.86 7.23
N ILE A 142 13.56 -1.96 8.53
CA ILE A 142 12.54 -2.88 9.07
C ILE A 142 11.18 -2.61 8.42
N LYS A 143 10.73 -1.37 8.36
CA LYS A 143 9.42 -1.01 7.77
C LYS A 143 9.36 -1.32 6.28
N THR A 144 10.45 -1.05 5.54
CA THR A 144 10.53 -1.34 4.11
C THR A 144 10.48 -2.85 3.84
N ARG A 145 11.20 -3.65 4.64
CA ARG A 145 11.16 -5.12 4.57
C ARG A 145 9.77 -5.68 4.89
N GLN A 146 9.09 -5.11 5.89
CA GLN A 146 7.71 -5.48 6.22
C GLN A 146 6.75 -5.14 5.08
N TYR A 147 6.94 -3.98 4.44
CA TYR A 147 6.15 -3.58 3.28
C TYR A 147 6.36 -4.54 2.10
N ALA A 148 7.60 -4.86 1.77
CA ALA A 148 7.94 -5.83 0.73
C ALA A 148 7.38 -7.24 1.03
N LYS A 149 7.38 -7.67 2.31
CA LYS A 149 6.74 -8.93 2.71
C LYS A 149 5.23 -8.90 2.41
N ARG A 150 4.53 -7.81 2.74
CA ARG A 150 3.09 -7.66 2.44
C ARG A 150 2.81 -7.68 0.94
N GLN A 151 3.62 -6.99 0.13
CA GLN A 151 3.51 -7.04 -1.34
C GLN A 151 3.64 -8.48 -1.87
N ASN A 152 4.64 -9.22 -1.40
CA ASN A 152 4.86 -10.60 -1.83
C ASN A 152 3.70 -11.52 -1.40
N THR A 153 3.20 -11.37 -0.17
CA THR A 153 2.03 -12.14 0.31
C THR A 153 0.79 -11.86 -0.55
N TRP A 154 0.55 -10.59 -0.87
CA TRP A 154 -0.56 -10.19 -1.73
C TRP A 154 -0.42 -10.75 -3.15
N SER A 155 0.78 -10.65 -3.74
CA SER A 155 1.04 -11.17 -5.08
C SER A 155 0.83 -12.68 -5.18
N ARG A 156 1.21 -13.44 -4.16
CA ARG A 156 0.98 -14.90 -4.14
C ARG A 156 -0.50 -15.26 -4.19
N GLY A 157 -1.36 -14.50 -3.53
CA GLY A 157 -2.80 -14.76 -3.54
C GLY A 157 -3.56 -14.18 -4.74
N HIS A 158 -2.96 -13.23 -5.50
CA HIS A 158 -3.67 -12.51 -6.58
C HIS A 158 -3.03 -12.66 -7.95
N MET A 159 -1.79 -13.15 -8.01
CA MET A 159 -1.00 -13.28 -9.24
C MET A 159 -0.53 -14.72 -9.46
N GLU A 160 -1.32 -15.71 -9.02
CA GLU A 160 -0.96 -17.13 -9.08
C GLU A 160 -0.71 -17.59 -10.52
N ASN A 161 -1.58 -17.17 -11.44
CA ASN A 161 -1.55 -17.54 -12.86
C ASN A 161 -0.71 -16.57 -13.72
N TRP A 162 0.09 -15.69 -13.11
CA TRP A 162 0.95 -14.78 -13.85
C TRP A 162 2.27 -15.44 -14.18
N THR A 163 2.82 -15.14 -15.37
CA THR A 163 4.16 -15.62 -15.75
C THR A 163 5.21 -14.98 -14.85
N LYS A 164 5.87 -15.81 -14.04
CA LYS A 164 6.94 -15.34 -13.14
C LYS A 164 8.24 -15.25 -13.89
N LEU A 165 8.85 -14.07 -13.89
CA LEU A 165 10.14 -13.81 -14.50
C LEU A 165 11.12 -13.28 -13.47
N TYR A 166 12.38 -13.69 -13.61
CA TYR A 166 13.47 -13.16 -12.83
C TYR A 166 14.78 -13.19 -13.62
N SER A 167 15.58 -12.14 -13.43
CA SER A 167 17.01 -12.10 -13.78
C SER A 167 17.69 -11.00 -12.99
N LYS A 168 18.95 -11.22 -12.59
CA LYS A 168 19.80 -10.18 -12.01
C LYS A 168 20.19 -9.13 -13.06
N ASN A 169 20.33 -9.56 -14.31
CA ASN A 169 20.67 -8.69 -15.42
C ASN A 169 19.40 -8.12 -16.06
N PHE A 170 19.30 -6.79 -16.11
CA PHE A 170 18.15 -6.08 -16.68
C PHE A 170 17.93 -6.40 -18.17
N SER A 171 19.00 -6.47 -18.96
CA SER A 171 18.91 -6.78 -20.40
C SER A 171 18.31 -8.18 -20.63
N ILE A 172 18.75 -9.17 -19.84
CA ILE A 172 18.20 -10.53 -19.90
C ILE A 172 16.73 -10.54 -19.45
N LEU A 173 16.38 -9.81 -18.38
CA LEU A 173 15.00 -9.70 -17.92
C LEU A 173 14.11 -9.07 -18.99
N SER A 174 14.55 -7.99 -19.60
CA SER A 174 13.86 -7.32 -20.70
C SER A 174 13.60 -8.27 -21.89
N LYS A 175 14.63 -9.01 -22.34
CA LYS A 175 14.47 -10.02 -23.40
C LYS A 175 13.47 -11.12 -23.02
N LYS A 176 13.50 -11.62 -21.77
CA LYS A 176 12.53 -12.62 -21.29
C LYS A 176 11.10 -12.04 -21.30
N THR A 177 10.94 -10.77 -20.90
CA THR A 177 9.61 -10.12 -20.88
C THR A 177 9.08 -9.98 -22.31
N LEU A 178 9.91 -9.50 -23.24
CA LEU A 178 9.53 -9.38 -24.65
C LEU A 178 9.05 -10.72 -25.26
N LYS A 179 9.75 -11.83 -24.95
CA LYS A 179 9.33 -13.18 -25.39
C LYS A 179 7.98 -13.64 -24.85
N VAL A 180 7.50 -13.09 -23.75
CA VAL A 180 6.17 -13.43 -23.19
C VAL A 180 5.08 -12.60 -23.83
N VAL A 181 5.40 -11.39 -24.30
CA VAL A 181 4.41 -10.47 -24.87
C VAL A 181 4.34 -10.49 -26.39
N SER A 182 5.39 -11.00 -27.06
CA SER A 182 5.35 -11.36 -28.49
C SER A 182 4.58 -12.65 -28.71
#